data_b63d2f8665613c6eceed003e284b108e
#
_entry.id   b63d2f8665613c6eceed003e284b108e
#
_cell.length_a   1.000
_cell.length_b   1.000
_cell.length_c   1.000
_cell.angle_alpha   90.00
_cell.angle_beta   90.00
_cell.angle_gamma   90.00
#
_symmetry.space_group_name_H-M   'P 1'
#
loop_
_entity.id
_entity.type
_entity.pdbx_description
1 polymer ?
#
loop_
_entity_poly.entity_id
_entity_poly.type
_entity_poly.pdbx_seq_one_letter_code
_entity_poly.pdbx_strand_id
1 'polypeptide(L)'
;IHKVLDKYPDLETIGIDSWGCDYVLLDNYGKVINPVYCYRDKRTKESVSLVHEIIPFDELYQINGIQFQEFNTIYKLYWDKLHGRLDNAKYFMQIPSYIIYLLTGCVVQEITNLGTSGLLDINTLEYSSVIINKLKLPSHLFLDIKNRGEAYENKKDFNFKKNLKVYLVPSHDTASCIEGIGINYDVPYISSGTWSLLGIKTNKPVINDIAKKYNYSNELGPNYIRLQKNIMGLWIIERLSDELNLTIQELIDISIKENEYILFDVNDNSLFNPFSMVDAIKELINNDKKEIIIKSSFHSLAYSYKKAIEELEEIMNKNYQEIVIVGGGSKNDYLNELTRVYTNKKVNALKIEATALGNILNQRKIDNETRSN
;
A
#
# COMPACT_ATOMS: atom_id res chain seq x y z
N ILE A 1 -12.71 8.39 -17.61
CA ILE A 1 -11.94 8.20 -18.85
C ILE A 1 -12.51 9.10 -19.95
N HIS A 2 -13.81 9.03 -20.33
CA HIS A 2 -14.40 9.85 -21.40
C HIS A 2 -14.09 11.34 -21.29
N LYS A 3 -14.33 11.96 -20.12
CA LYS A 3 -14.02 13.38 -19.90
C LYS A 3 -12.54 13.74 -20.13
N VAL A 4 -11.63 12.81 -19.86
CA VAL A 4 -10.20 13.01 -20.09
C VAL A 4 -9.86 12.91 -21.56
N LEU A 5 -10.42 11.91 -22.26
CA LEU A 5 -10.22 11.73 -23.69
C LEU A 5 -10.86 12.86 -24.53
N ASP A 6 -11.99 13.41 -24.07
CA ASP A 6 -12.60 14.60 -24.70
C ASP A 6 -11.70 15.82 -24.59
N LYS A 7 -11.01 15.98 -23.43
CA LYS A 7 -10.09 17.09 -23.19
C LYS A 7 -8.71 16.87 -23.84
N TYR A 8 -8.26 15.63 -23.90
CA TYR A 8 -6.94 15.23 -24.43
C TYR A 8 -7.10 14.12 -25.48
N PRO A 9 -7.54 14.46 -26.72
CA PRO A 9 -7.85 13.46 -27.75
C PRO A 9 -6.65 12.69 -28.27
N ASP A 10 -5.44 13.14 -27.99
CA ASP A 10 -4.18 12.52 -28.44
C ASP A 10 -3.63 11.46 -27.47
N LEU A 11 -4.32 11.21 -26.34
CA LEU A 11 -3.93 10.13 -25.45
C LEU A 11 -4.10 8.77 -26.12
N GLU A 12 -3.04 7.97 -26.09
CA GLU A 12 -2.97 6.65 -26.74
C GLU A 12 -2.90 5.50 -25.74
N THR A 13 -2.48 5.79 -24.51
CA THR A 13 -2.22 4.75 -23.49
C THR A 13 -2.84 5.11 -22.14
N ILE A 14 -3.11 4.06 -21.35
CA ILE A 14 -3.56 4.15 -19.97
C ILE A 14 -2.87 3.07 -19.15
N GLY A 15 -2.39 3.42 -17.96
CA GLY A 15 -1.94 2.49 -16.93
C GLY A 15 -2.84 2.60 -15.71
N ILE A 16 -3.08 1.49 -15.03
CA ILE A 16 -3.95 1.42 -13.86
C ILE A 16 -3.12 1.06 -12.63
N ASP A 17 -3.14 1.91 -11.61
CA ASP A 17 -2.64 1.59 -10.28
C ASP A 17 -3.67 1.96 -9.20
N SER A 18 -3.58 1.31 -8.04
CA SER A 18 -4.40 1.57 -6.86
C SER A 18 -3.73 1.03 -5.58
N TRP A 19 -4.42 1.19 -4.45
CA TRP A 19 -4.02 0.57 -3.20
C TRP A 19 -4.04 -0.97 -3.28
N GLY A 20 -3.30 -1.62 -2.39
CA GLY A 20 -3.23 -3.07 -2.27
C GLY A 20 -4.37 -3.69 -1.45
N CYS A 21 -4.29 -4.99 -1.31
CA CYS A 21 -5.13 -5.83 -0.44
C CYS A 21 -6.59 -6.02 -0.86
N ASP A 22 -7.24 -5.07 -1.53
CA ASP A 22 -8.65 -5.18 -1.91
C ASP A 22 -8.83 -5.88 -3.24
N TYR A 23 -9.94 -6.61 -3.36
CA TYR A 23 -10.24 -7.45 -4.52
C TYR A 23 -11.75 -7.55 -4.80
N VAL A 24 -12.02 -8.09 -5.96
CA VAL A 24 -13.35 -8.41 -6.44
C VAL A 24 -13.42 -9.91 -6.73
N LEU A 25 -14.51 -10.54 -6.38
CA LEU A 25 -14.87 -11.89 -6.83
C LEU A 25 -15.84 -11.78 -8.00
N LEU A 26 -15.57 -12.51 -9.08
CA LEU A 26 -16.45 -12.57 -10.24
C LEU A 26 -17.01 -13.98 -10.41
N ASP A 27 -18.27 -14.07 -10.81
CA ASP A 27 -18.92 -15.33 -11.14
C ASP A 27 -18.54 -15.84 -12.56
N ASN A 28 -19.14 -16.96 -12.99
CA ASN A 28 -18.91 -17.56 -14.30
C ASN A 28 -19.31 -16.65 -15.49
N TYR A 29 -20.11 -15.63 -15.23
CA TYR A 29 -20.56 -14.66 -16.26
C TYR A 29 -19.73 -13.37 -16.22
N GLY A 30 -18.72 -13.28 -15.34
CA GLY A 30 -17.90 -12.08 -15.14
C GLY A 30 -18.65 -10.99 -14.36
N LYS A 31 -19.72 -11.34 -13.64
CA LYS A 31 -20.47 -10.43 -12.79
C LYS A 31 -19.90 -10.42 -11.37
N VAL A 32 -19.87 -9.24 -10.78
CA VAL A 32 -19.36 -9.06 -9.41
C VAL A 32 -20.25 -9.77 -8.38
N ILE A 33 -19.63 -10.56 -7.52
CA ILE A 33 -20.26 -11.16 -6.34
C ILE A 33 -20.25 -10.12 -5.21
N ASN A 34 -21.36 -9.45 -5.03
CA ASN A 34 -21.55 -8.41 -4.03
C ASN A 34 -21.72 -8.98 -2.62
N PRO A 35 -21.41 -8.16 -1.56
CA PRO A 35 -20.76 -6.86 -1.63
C PRO A 35 -19.24 -6.96 -1.90
N VAL A 36 -18.64 -5.90 -2.47
CA VAL A 36 -17.19 -5.70 -2.46
C VAL A 36 -16.84 -4.98 -1.16
N TYR A 37 -15.85 -5.51 -0.45
CA TYR A 37 -15.45 -5.00 0.86
C TYR A 37 -14.13 -4.23 0.78
N CYS A 38 -14.03 -3.11 1.47
CA CYS A 38 -12.78 -2.38 1.60
C CYS A 38 -11.91 -2.92 2.76
N TYR A 39 -10.63 -2.59 2.74
CA TYR A 39 -9.66 -3.07 3.74
C TYR A 39 -9.94 -2.58 5.19
N ARG A 40 -10.74 -1.53 5.38
CA ARG A 40 -11.16 -1.06 6.72
C ARG A 40 -12.36 -1.81 7.29
N ASP A 41 -12.88 -2.78 6.56
CA ASP A 41 -13.95 -3.66 7.05
C ASP A 41 -13.44 -4.59 8.15
N LYS A 42 -14.24 -4.77 9.20
CA LYS A 42 -13.84 -5.49 10.43
C LYS A 42 -14.10 -7.00 10.38
N ARG A 43 -14.53 -7.54 9.23
CA ARG A 43 -14.95 -8.96 9.10
C ARG A 43 -13.83 -9.98 9.35
N THR A 44 -12.57 -9.57 9.24
CA THR A 44 -11.43 -10.48 9.26
C THR A 44 -10.98 -10.94 10.65
N LYS A 45 -11.50 -10.38 11.74
CA LYS A 45 -11.07 -10.73 13.10
C LYS A 45 -11.13 -12.23 13.39
N GLU A 46 -12.22 -12.89 13.00
CA GLU A 46 -12.37 -14.34 13.17
C GLU A 46 -11.43 -15.11 12.24
N SER A 47 -11.34 -14.73 10.98
CA SER A 47 -10.53 -15.44 9.98
C SER A 47 -9.04 -15.34 10.26
N VAL A 48 -8.54 -14.27 10.86
CA VAL A 48 -7.14 -14.15 11.28
C VAL A 48 -6.76 -15.27 12.25
N SER A 49 -7.54 -15.45 13.32
CA SER A 49 -7.26 -16.48 14.32
C SER A 49 -7.28 -17.89 13.69
N LEU A 50 -8.32 -18.18 12.88
CA LEU A 50 -8.46 -19.48 12.21
C LEU A 50 -7.33 -19.74 11.19
N VAL A 51 -6.89 -18.74 10.46
CA VAL A 51 -5.73 -18.90 9.56
C VAL A 51 -4.47 -19.21 10.36
N HIS A 52 -4.23 -18.53 11.48
CA HIS A 52 -3.05 -18.78 12.32
C HIS A 52 -3.08 -20.10 13.09
N GLU A 53 -4.28 -20.67 13.35
CA GLU A 53 -4.41 -22.05 13.84
C GLU A 53 -3.96 -23.09 12.79
N ILE A 54 -4.20 -22.81 11.50
CA ILE A 54 -3.83 -23.70 10.38
C ILE A 54 -2.38 -23.47 9.95
N ILE A 55 -1.95 -22.21 9.85
CA ILE A 55 -0.60 -21.77 9.48
C ILE A 55 -0.17 -20.72 10.50
N PRO A 56 0.62 -21.08 11.52
CA PRO A 56 1.16 -20.10 12.46
C PRO A 56 1.84 -18.94 11.75
N PHE A 57 1.73 -17.73 12.30
CA PHE A 57 2.28 -16.54 11.64
C PHE A 57 3.76 -16.67 11.32
N ASP A 58 4.54 -17.31 12.18
CA ASP A 58 5.96 -17.57 11.94
C ASP A 58 6.20 -18.36 10.66
N GLU A 59 5.43 -19.43 10.45
CA GLU A 59 5.49 -20.23 9.20
C GLU A 59 5.00 -19.40 8.01
N LEU A 60 3.89 -18.68 8.18
CA LEU A 60 3.31 -17.84 7.12
C LEU A 60 4.29 -16.76 6.65
N TYR A 61 4.96 -16.08 7.59
CA TYR A 61 5.95 -15.07 7.28
C TYR A 61 7.18 -15.63 6.56
N GLN A 62 7.63 -16.85 6.91
CA GLN A 62 8.73 -17.50 6.21
C GLN A 62 8.39 -17.84 4.74
N ILE A 63 7.12 -18.09 4.45
CA ILE A 63 6.64 -18.37 3.09
C ILE A 63 6.48 -17.07 2.29
N ASN A 64 5.71 -16.12 2.81
CA ASN A 64 5.27 -14.97 2.03
C ASN A 64 6.03 -13.68 2.31
N GLY A 65 6.76 -13.58 3.43
CA GLY A 65 7.51 -12.40 3.82
C GLY A 65 6.68 -11.14 4.07
N ILE A 66 5.35 -11.27 4.21
CA ILE A 66 4.43 -10.15 4.34
C ILE A 66 4.13 -9.85 5.80
N GLN A 67 4.20 -8.56 6.18
CA GLN A 67 3.84 -8.08 7.50
C GLN A 67 2.42 -8.50 7.91
N PHE A 68 2.22 -8.70 9.20
CA PHE A 68 0.88 -8.92 9.72
C PHE A 68 0.05 -7.65 9.68
N GLN A 69 -1.08 -7.73 8.99
CA GLN A 69 -2.17 -6.77 9.04
C GLN A 69 -3.50 -7.53 8.95
N GLU A 70 -4.45 -7.26 9.82
CA GLU A 70 -5.76 -7.94 9.83
C GLU A 70 -6.49 -7.85 8.47
N PHE A 71 -6.19 -6.82 7.69
CA PHE A 71 -6.78 -6.55 6.38
C PHE A 71 -6.05 -7.20 5.19
N ASN A 72 -4.97 -7.98 5.39
CA ASN A 72 -4.31 -8.67 4.28
C ASN A 72 -5.30 -9.58 3.55
N THR A 73 -5.15 -9.66 2.24
CA THR A 73 -6.07 -10.39 1.35
C THR A 73 -6.27 -11.84 1.77
N ILE A 74 -5.22 -12.52 2.25
CA ILE A 74 -5.30 -13.91 2.70
C ILE A 74 -6.40 -14.12 3.76
N TYR A 75 -6.52 -13.21 4.73
CA TYR A 75 -7.53 -13.32 5.79
C TYR A 75 -8.93 -13.02 5.26
N LYS A 76 -9.06 -12.04 4.37
CA LYS A 76 -10.33 -11.69 3.73
C LYS A 76 -10.82 -12.80 2.81
N LEU A 77 -9.92 -13.39 2.01
CA LEU A 77 -10.26 -14.49 1.11
C LEU A 77 -10.62 -15.76 1.90
N TYR A 78 -9.95 -16.02 3.02
CA TYR A 78 -10.32 -17.11 3.91
C TYR A 78 -11.69 -16.89 4.55
N TRP A 79 -12.01 -15.65 4.96
CA TRP A 79 -13.34 -15.28 5.40
C TRP A 79 -14.41 -15.54 4.33
N ASP A 80 -14.15 -15.12 3.09
CA ASP A 80 -15.06 -15.36 1.97
C ASP A 80 -15.30 -16.87 1.75
N LYS A 81 -14.26 -17.69 1.92
CA LYS A 81 -14.40 -19.15 1.88
C LYS A 81 -15.33 -19.67 2.97
N LEU A 82 -15.12 -19.26 4.22
CA LEU A 82 -15.94 -19.71 5.36
C LEU A 82 -17.42 -19.36 5.19
N HIS A 83 -17.71 -18.29 4.46
CA HIS A 83 -19.07 -17.81 4.23
C HIS A 83 -19.65 -18.22 2.86
N GLY A 84 -19.05 -19.24 2.20
CA GLY A 84 -19.55 -19.79 0.94
C GLY A 84 -19.48 -18.83 -0.26
N ARG A 85 -18.79 -17.70 -0.14
CA ARG A 85 -18.71 -16.72 -1.23
C ARG A 85 -17.81 -17.18 -2.38
N LEU A 86 -16.90 -18.11 -2.12
CA LEU A 86 -16.03 -18.69 -3.13
C LEU A 86 -16.71 -19.77 -3.96
N ASP A 87 -17.85 -20.33 -3.53
CA ASP A 87 -18.52 -21.45 -4.20
C ASP A 87 -18.98 -21.09 -5.62
N ASN A 88 -19.37 -19.84 -5.82
CA ASN A 88 -19.81 -19.32 -7.12
C ASN A 88 -18.76 -18.42 -7.78
N ALA A 89 -17.59 -18.25 -7.18
CA ALA A 89 -16.54 -17.41 -7.72
C ALA A 89 -15.74 -18.18 -8.79
N LYS A 90 -15.58 -17.55 -9.95
CA LYS A 90 -14.71 -18.04 -11.01
C LYS A 90 -13.35 -17.35 -10.98
N TYR A 91 -13.34 -16.07 -10.64
CA TYR A 91 -12.14 -15.26 -10.63
C TYR A 91 -12.04 -14.48 -9.32
N PHE A 92 -10.83 -14.45 -8.80
CA PHE A 92 -10.38 -13.51 -7.77
C PHE A 92 -9.47 -12.49 -8.44
N MET A 93 -9.80 -11.19 -8.37
CA MET A 93 -9.05 -10.13 -9.01
C MET A 93 -8.77 -8.99 -8.04
N GLN A 94 -7.50 -8.57 -7.91
CA GLN A 94 -7.14 -7.31 -7.26
C GLN A 94 -7.82 -6.14 -8.00
N ILE A 95 -8.07 -5.03 -7.30
CA ILE A 95 -8.83 -3.90 -7.85
C ILE A 95 -8.26 -3.40 -9.20
N PRO A 96 -6.94 -3.14 -9.37
CA PRO A 96 -6.43 -2.68 -10.66
C PRO A 96 -6.58 -3.74 -11.76
N SER A 97 -6.39 -5.02 -11.45
CA SER A 97 -6.62 -6.12 -12.38
C SER A 97 -8.08 -6.20 -12.82
N TYR A 98 -9.02 -5.97 -11.91
CA TYR A 98 -10.44 -5.89 -12.25
C TYR A 98 -10.76 -4.71 -13.18
N ILE A 99 -10.15 -3.55 -12.96
CA ILE A 99 -10.33 -2.40 -13.87
C ILE A 99 -9.75 -2.70 -15.25
N ILE A 100 -8.57 -3.35 -15.32
CA ILE A 100 -8.00 -3.83 -16.59
C ILE A 100 -8.96 -4.82 -17.29
N TYR A 101 -9.50 -5.78 -16.53
CA TYR A 101 -10.52 -6.70 -17.05
C TYR A 101 -11.75 -5.97 -17.62
N LEU A 102 -12.25 -4.96 -16.92
CA LEU A 102 -13.37 -4.15 -17.41
C LEU A 102 -13.05 -3.44 -18.74
N LEU A 103 -11.82 -2.95 -18.89
CA LEU A 103 -11.39 -2.22 -20.08
C LEU A 103 -11.08 -3.16 -21.26
N THR A 104 -10.47 -4.32 -21.00
CA THR A 104 -9.85 -5.14 -22.04
C THR A 104 -10.47 -6.53 -22.19
N GLY A 105 -11.18 -7.02 -21.17
CA GLY A 105 -11.60 -8.42 -21.06
C GLY A 105 -10.47 -9.37 -20.65
N CYS A 106 -9.24 -8.89 -20.44
CA CYS A 106 -8.11 -9.72 -20.05
C CYS A 106 -8.21 -10.13 -18.59
N VAL A 107 -7.97 -11.41 -18.34
CA VAL A 107 -7.99 -12.04 -17.00
C VAL A 107 -6.55 -12.23 -16.55
N VAL A 108 -6.05 -11.33 -15.72
CA VAL A 108 -4.65 -11.28 -15.31
C VAL A 108 -4.50 -10.65 -13.92
N GLN A 109 -3.47 -11.06 -13.18
CA GLN A 109 -3.04 -10.38 -11.94
C GLN A 109 -1.67 -9.74 -12.14
N GLU A 110 -1.55 -8.48 -11.75
CA GLU A 110 -0.25 -7.81 -11.77
C GLU A 110 0.50 -8.05 -10.46
N ILE A 111 1.76 -8.40 -10.58
CA ILE A 111 2.58 -8.94 -9.49
C ILE A 111 2.76 -7.96 -8.32
N THR A 112 2.90 -6.66 -8.55
CA THR A 112 3.21 -5.70 -7.49
C THR A 112 2.03 -5.48 -6.55
N ASN A 113 0.81 -5.49 -7.08
CA ASN A 113 -0.40 -5.40 -6.26
C ASN A 113 -0.71 -6.76 -5.62
N LEU A 114 -0.62 -7.85 -6.37
CA LEU A 114 -0.81 -9.20 -5.84
C LEU A 114 0.21 -9.52 -4.74
N GLY A 115 1.43 -9.00 -4.82
CA GLY A 115 2.47 -9.14 -3.81
C GLY A 115 2.08 -8.67 -2.41
N THR A 116 1.06 -7.82 -2.29
CA THR A 116 0.54 -7.38 -0.98
C THR A 116 -0.43 -8.38 -0.34
N SER A 117 -0.84 -9.39 -1.09
CA SER A 117 -1.97 -10.27 -0.72
C SER A 117 -1.67 -11.25 0.42
N GLY A 118 -0.40 -11.59 0.63
CA GLY A 118 0.02 -12.68 1.52
C GLY A 118 -0.20 -14.08 0.93
N LEU A 119 -0.51 -14.21 -0.36
CA LEU A 119 -0.80 -15.48 -1.05
C LEU A 119 0.39 -16.03 -1.85
N LEU A 120 1.45 -15.23 -2.06
CA LEU A 120 2.62 -15.64 -2.83
C LEU A 120 3.70 -16.25 -1.94
N ASP A 121 4.50 -17.14 -2.52
CA ASP A 121 5.81 -17.51 -1.98
C ASP A 121 6.82 -16.45 -2.44
N ILE A 122 7.45 -15.81 -1.49
CA ILE A 122 8.35 -14.67 -1.77
C ILE A 122 9.64 -15.08 -2.49
N ASN A 123 10.01 -16.35 -2.47
CA ASN A 123 11.21 -16.85 -3.13
C ASN A 123 10.94 -17.24 -4.59
N THR A 124 9.76 -17.78 -4.89
CA THR A 124 9.38 -18.17 -6.26
C THR A 124 8.59 -17.09 -6.99
N LEU A 125 7.99 -16.14 -6.26
CA LEU A 125 7.10 -15.08 -6.76
C LEU A 125 5.83 -15.63 -7.41
N GLU A 126 5.45 -16.86 -7.07
CA GLU A 126 4.25 -17.54 -7.53
C GLU A 126 3.28 -17.75 -6.35
N TYR A 127 2.04 -18.12 -6.64
CA TYR A 127 1.10 -18.52 -5.60
C TYR A 127 1.63 -19.67 -4.78
N SER A 128 1.67 -19.53 -3.46
CA SER A 128 2.15 -20.58 -2.57
C SER A 128 1.18 -21.75 -2.52
N SER A 129 1.61 -22.87 -3.08
CA SER A 129 0.84 -24.13 -2.99
C SER A 129 0.64 -24.59 -1.54
N VAL A 130 1.58 -24.28 -0.66
CA VAL A 130 1.47 -24.56 0.79
C VAL A 130 0.30 -23.81 1.40
N ILE A 131 0.23 -22.49 1.17
CA ILE A 131 -0.86 -21.65 1.69
C ILE A 131 -2.20 -22.08 1.12
N ILE A 132 -2.28 -22.23 -0.21
CA ILE A 132 -3.51 -22.59 -0.91
C ILE A 132 -4.04 -23.94 -0.42
N ASN A 133 -3.19 -24.95 -0.32
CA ASN A 133 -3.60 -26.29 0.09
C ASN A 133 -3.97 -26.36 1.57
N LYS A 134 -3.18 -25.75 2.48
CA LYS A 134 -3.49 -25.75 3.92
C LYS A 134 -4.80 -25.02 4.20
N LEU A 135 -5.04 -23.88 3.56
CA LEU A 135 -6.28 -23.13 3.70
C LEU A 135 -7.43 -23.70 2.85
N LYS A 136 -7.16 -24.72 2.01
CA LYS A 136 -8.12 -25.33 1.09
C LYS A 136 -8.84 -24.29 0.23
N LEU A 137 -8.09 -23.33 -0.31
CA LEU A 137 -8.64 -22.34 -1.23
C LEU A 137 -8.82 -22.96 -2.62
N PRO A 138 -9.91 -22.63 -3.35
CA PRO A 138 -10.15 -23.18 -4.68
C PRO A 138 -9.06 -22.75 -5.67
N SER A 139 -8.30 -23.69 -6.21
CA SER A 139 -7.13 -23.38 -7.06
C SER A 139 -7.49 -22.66 -8.37
N HIS A 140 -8.70 -22.85 -8.89
CA HIS A 140 -9.18 -22.19 -10.11
C HIS A 140 -9.36 -20.67 -9.99
N LEU A 141 -9.34 -20.11 -8.77
CA LEU A 141 -9.43 -18.67 -8.54
C LEU A 141 -8.14 -17.93 -8.87
N PHE A 142 -7.01 -18.63 -8.87
CA PHE A 142 -5.68 -18.04 -8.98
C PHE A 142 -5.27 -17.92 -10.44
N LEU A 143 -5.21 -16.67 -10.88
CA LEU A 143 -4.97 -16.28 -12.26
C LEU A 143 -3.48 -16.22 -12.57
N ASP A 144 -3.13 -16.23 -13.87
CA ASP A 144 -1.77 -15.99 -14.31
C ASP A 144 -1.22 -14.67 -13.75
N ILE A 145 -0.03 -14.76 -13.18
CA ILE A 145 0.68 -13.61 -12.64
C ILE A 145 1.52 -13.01 -13.76
N LYS A 146 1.42 -11.70 -13.91
CA LYS A 146 2.18 -10.95 -14.90
C LYS A 146 2.98 -9.84 -14.22
N ASN A 147 4.17 -9.61 -14.74
CA ASN A 147 4.94 -8.41 -14.43
C ASN A 147 4.54 -7.28 -15.41
N ARG A 148 5.07 -6.07 -15.20
CA ARG A 148 4.91 -4.98 -16.15
C ARG A 148 5.40 -5.38 -17.55
N GLY A 149 4.90 -4.75 -18.59
CA GLY A 149 5.42 -4.86 -19.93
C GLY A 149 4.45 -5.38 -20.98
N GLU A 150 3.28 -5.86 -20.58
CA GLU A 150 2.26 -6.27 -21.53
C GLU A 150 1.32 -5.10 -21.89
N ALA A 151 0.95 -5.01 -23.16
CA ALA A 151 -0.05 -4.07 -23.66
C ALA A 151 -1.29 -4.83 -24.10
N TYR A 152 -2.45 -4.37 -23.65
CA TYR A 152 -3.74 -4.96 -24.01
C TYR A 152 -4.54 -3.98 -24.83
N GLU A 153 -5.15 -4.49 -25.90
CA GLU A 153 -6.12 -3.72 -26.67
C GLU A 153 -7.44 -3.60 -25.90
N ASN A 154 -8.05 -2.44 -25.98
CA ASN A 154 -9.39 -2.26 -25.47
C ASN A 154 -10.38 -3.05 -26.36
N LYS A 155 -10.92 -4.15 -25.81
CA LYS A 155 -11.86 -5.03 -26.54
C LYS A 155 -13.33 -4.75 -26.22
N LYS A 156 -13.61 -3.89 -25.26
CA LYS A 156 -14.99 -3.56 -24.89
C LYS A 156 -15.42 -2.26 -25.54
N ASP A 157 -16.65 -2.28 -26.02
CA ASP A 157 -17.33 -1.17 -26.70
C ASP A 157 -17.65 -0.04 -25.71
N PHE A 158 -16.60 0.61 -25.21
CA PHE A 158 -16.74 1.81 -24.39
C PHE A 158 -16.96 3.07 -25.25
N ASN A 159 -17.21 2.93 -26.56
CA ASN A 159 -17.35 4.04 -27.52
C ASN A 159 -16.17 5.05 -27.41
N PHE A 160 -14.96 4.57 -27.13
CA PHE A 160 -13.78 5.43 -27.22
C PHE A 160 -13.51 5.70 -28.70
N LYS A 161 -13.39 6.97 -29.05
CA LYS A 161 -13.10 7.41 -30.45
C LYS A 161 -11.74 6.92 -30.98
N LYS A 162 -10.91 6.27 -30.15
CA LYS A 162 -9.57 5.73 -30.47
C LYS A 162 -9.34 4.39 -29.79
N ASN A 163 -8.50 3.55 -30.38
CA ASN A 163 -7.94 2.35 -29.76
C ASN A 163 -6.96 2.75 -28.66
N LEU A 164 -7.46 2.88 -27.43
CA LEU A 164 -6.66 3.16 -26.26
C LEU A 164 -5.99 1.85 -25.81
N LYS A 165 -4.66 1.82 -25.77
CA LYS A 165 -3.91 0.68 -25.23
C LYS A 165 -3.87 0.75 -23.72
N VAL A 166 -4.15 -0.37 -23.06
CA VAL A 166 -4.02 -0.51 -21.60
C VAL A 166 -2.71 -1.21 -21.32
N TYR A 167 -1.77 -0.49 -20.73
CA TYR A 167 -0.47 -1.03 -20.36
C TYR A 167 -0.49 -1.59 -18.95
N LEU A 168 0.11 -2.77 -18.77
CA LEU A 168 0.32 -3.36 -17.47
C LEU A 168 1.54 -2.69 -16.82
N VAL A 169 1.26 -1.73 -15.96
CA VAL A 169 2.25 -1.00 -15.13
C VAL A 169 2.30 -1.60 -13.74
N PRO A 170 3.32 -1.28 -12.89
CA PRO A 170 3.25 -1.62 -11.47
C PRO A 170 1.95 -1.09 -10.88
N SER A 171 1.05 -1.99 -10.54
CA SER A 171 -0.34 -1.61 -10.23
C SER A 171 -0.60 -1.34 -8.74
N HIS A 172 0.38 -1.60 -7.87
CA HIS A 172 0.36 -1.05 -6.51
C HIS A 172 0.86 0.38 -6.52
N ASP A 173 0.07 1.33 -6.01
CA ASP A 173 0.38 2.76 -6.01
C ASP A 173 1.76 3.11 -5.46
N THR A 174 2.16 2.43 -4.36
CA THR A 174 3.50 2.60 -3.78
C THR A 174 4.59 2.03 -4.70
N ALA A 175 4.35 0.93 -5.43
CA ALA A 175 5.31 0.42 -6.40
C ALA A 175 5.50 1.42 -7.55
N SER A 176 4.41 1.96 -8.08
CA SER A 176 4.46 3.05 -9.07
C SER A 176 5.18 4.27 -8.50
N CYS A 177 4.91 4.66 -7.25
CA CYS A 177 5.58 5.77 -6.57
C CYS A 177 7.11 5.60 -6.56
N ILE A 178 7.59 4.42 -6.16
CA ILE A 178 9.04 4.11 -6.09
C ILE A 178 9.68 4.11 -7.49
N GLU A 179 8.97 3.68 -8.52
CA GLU A 179 9.43 3.84 -9.92
C GLU A 179 9.51 5.31 -10.33
N GLY A 180 8.56 6.13 -9.88
CA GLY A 180 8.48 7.56 -10.20
C GLY A 180 9.63 8.39 -9.63
N ILE A 181 10.13 8.04 -8.47
CA ILE A 181 11.25 8.75 -7.85
C ILE A 181 12.62 8.22 -8.25
N GLY A 182 12.69 7.03 -8.85
CA GLY A 182 13.96 6.45 -9.30
C GLY A 182 14.99 6.27 -8.17
N ILE A 183 14.54 5.99 -6.95
CA ILE A 183 15.40 5.92 -5.77
C ILE A 183 16.42 4.77 -5.87
N ASN A 184 17.61 4.98 -5.32
CA ASN A 184 18.66 3.98 -5.25
C ASN A 184 18.39 2.97 -4.11
N TYR A 185 19.02 1.79 -4.21
CA TYR A 185 18.90 0.71 -3.21
C TYR A 185 19.42 1.07 -1.81
N ASP A 186 20.28 2.08 -1.72
CA ASP A 186 20.91 2.48 -0.46
C ASP A 186 20.23 3.66 0.25
N VAL A 187 19.07 4.07 -0.25
CA VAL A 187 18.35 5.23 0.30
C VAL A 187 16.95 4.81 0.76
N PRO A 188 16.66 4.89 2.05
CA PRO A 188 15.31 4.70 2.56
C PRO A 188 14.34 5.76 2.04
N TYR A 189 13.09 5.35 1.88
CA TYR A 189 12.02 6.23 1.49
C TYR A 189 10.86 6.21 2.50
N ILE A 190 10.09 7.29 2.50
CA ILE A 190 8.77 7.36 3.14
C ILE A 190 7.77 7.80 2.08
N SER A 191 6.89 6.91 1.68
CA SER A 191 5.69 7.25 0.91
C SER A 191 4.62 7.71 1.89
N SER A 192 4.54 9.03 2.12
CA SER A 192 3.71 9.63 3.15
C SER A 192 2.35 10.07 2.57
N GLY A 193 1.33 9.30 2.88
CA GLY A 193 -0.08 9.54 2.55
C GLY A 193 -0.95 9.24 3.76
N THR A 194 -2.17 8.78 3.54
CA THR A 194 -3.08 8.28 4.59
C THR A 194 -2.37 7.24 5.46
N TRP A 195 -1.65 6.30 4.84
CA TRP A 195 -0.59 5.51 5.44
C TRP A 195 0.77 6.11 5.10
N SER A 196 1.76 5.89 5.95
CA SER A 196 3.16 6.13 5.64
C SER A 196 3.89 4.81 5.49
N LEU A 197 4.37 4.52 4.28
CA LEU A 197 5.13 3.31 3.99
C LEU A 197 6.61 3.67 3.99
N LEU A 198 7.30 3.25 5.06
CA LEU A 198 8.72 3.46 5.20
C LEU A 198 9.47 2.20 4.79
N GLY A 199 10.45 2.31 3.92
CA GLY A 199 11.18 1.15 3.44
C GLY A 199 12.39 1.47 2.58
N ILE A 200 12.93 0.40 2.00
CA ILE A 200 14.11 0.44 1.12
C ILE A 200 13.95 -0.61 0.01
N LYS A 201 14.62 -0.38 -1.14
CA LYS A 201 14.73 -1.40 -2.19
C LYS A 201 15.79 -2.44 -1.82
N THR A 202 15.47 -3.72 -2.03
CA THR A 202 16.41 -4.82 -1.89
C THR A 202 16.36 -5.73 -3.12
N ASN A 203 17.47 -6.43 -3.41
CA ASN A 203 17.53 -7.36 -4.53
C ASN A 203 16.98 -8.76 -4.17
N LYS A 204 16.85 -9.03 -2.88
CA LYS A 204 16.37 -10.32 -2.36
C LYS A 204 15.45 -10.07 -1.17
N PRO A 205 14.53 -10.99 -0.88
CA PRO A 205 13.71 -10.92 0.32
C PRO A 205 14.55 -10.91 1.60
N VAL A 206 14.09 -10.18 2.59
CA VAL A 206 14.68 -10.15 3.94
C VAL A 206 13.64 -10.73 4.90
N ILE A 207 13.75 -12.04 5.15
CA ILE A 207 12.83 -12.85 5.98
C ILE A 207 13.57 -13.43 7.19
N ASN A 208 14.13 -12.56 8.01
CA ASN A 208 14.79 -12.94 9.26
C ASN A 208 13.91 -12.62 10.47
N ASP A 209 14.32 -13.13 11.66
CA ASP A 209 13.55 -12.93 12.88
C ASP A 209 13.45 -11.46 13.31
N ILE A 210 14.42 -10.62 12.93
CA ILE A 210 14.42 -9.19 13.26
C ILE A 210 13.36 -8.49 12.39
N ALA A 211 13.34 -8.74 11.07
CA ALA A 211 12.34 -8.19 10.16
C ALA A 211 10.92 -8.61 10.56
N LYS A 212 10.74 -9.89 10.92
CA LYS A 212 9.47 -10.40 11.45
C LYS A 212 9.08 -9.71 12.76
N LYS A 213 9.99 -9.61 13.72
CA LYS A 213 9.79 -8.96 15.02
C LYS A 213 9.29 -7.52 14.86
N TYR A 214 9.87 -6.78 13.93
CA TYR A 214 9.49 -5.39 13.65
C TYR A 214 8.36 -5.26 12.64
N ASN A 215 7.78 -6.38 12.21
CA ASN A 215 6.66 -6.44 11.28
C ASN A 215 6.94 -5.72 9.94
N TYR A 216 8.10 -6.01 9.34
CA TYR A 216 8.45 -5.56 7.99
C TYR A 216 7.94 -6.50 6.92
N SER A 217 7.52 -5.94 5.80
CA SER A 217 6.93 -6.60 4.64
C SER A 217 7.92 -6.63 3.48
N ASN A 218 7.96 -7.75 2.74
CA ASN A 218 8.70 -7.88 1.48
C ASN A 218 7.75 -7.74 0.30
N GLU A 219 7.34 -6.53 -0.01
CA GLU A 219 6.42 -6.27 -1.11
C GLU A 219 7.16 -6.16 -2.46
N LEU A 220 6.47 -6.55 -3.53
CA LEU A 220 7.10 -6.65 -4.84
C LEU A 220 7.13 -5.30 -5.58
N GLY A 221 8.29 -4.98 -6.14
CA GLY A 221 8.46 -4.04 -7.24
C GLY A 221 8.59 -4.79 -8.57
N PRO A 222 8.76 -4.10 -9.70
CA PRO A 222 8.89 -4.77 -11.01
C PRO A 222 10.05 -5.77 -11.09
N ASN A 223 11.21 -5.45 -10.51
CA ASN A 223 12.41 -6.29 -10.53
C ASN A 223 13.21 -6.18 -9.23
N TYR A 224 12.55 -5.86 -8.12
CA TYR A 224 13.16 -5.70 -6.80
C TYR A 224 12.12 -5.97 -5.71
N ILE A 225 12.59 -6.10 -4.49
CA ILE A 225 11.74 -6.17 -3.29
C ILE A 225 11.71 -4.80 -2.63
N ARG A 226 10.58 -4.40 -2.11
CA ARG A 226 10.40 -3.27 -1.19
C ARG A 226 10.31 -3.83 0.22
N LEU A 227 11.44 -3.84 0.94
CA LEU A 227 11.42 -4.12 2.37
C LEU A 227 10.85 -2.90 3.06
N GLN A 228 9.61 -2.96 3.53
CA GLN A 228 8.90 -1.80 4.04
C GLN A 228 7.97 -2.13 5.20
N LYS A 229 7.57 -1.10 5.92
CA LYS A 229 6.64 -1.16 7.04
C LYS A 229 5.53 -0.13 6.85
N ASN A 230 4.30 -0.54 7.08
CA ASN A 230 3.18 0.39 7.14
C ASN A 230 3.14 1.04 8.51
N ILE A 231 3.05 2.36 8.53
CA ILE A 231 2.90 3.19 9.72
C ILE A 231 1.63 4.01 9.51
N MET A 232 0.80 4.20 10.53
CA MET A 232 -0.31 5.14 10.42
C MET A 232 0.25 6.51 10.04
N GLY A 233 -0.29 7.09 8.97
CA GLY A 233 0.25 8.30 8.38
C GLY A 233 -0.61 9.54 8.61
N LEU A 234 -0.82 10.30 7.54
CA LEU A 234 -1.57 11.56 7.58
C LEU A 234 -3.05 11.39 7.94
N TRP A 235 -3.58 10.16 7.93
CA TRP A 235 -4.92 9.86 8.41
C TRP A 235 -5.23 10.51 9.76
N ILE A 236 -4.28 10.49 10.70
CA ILE A 236 -4.44 11.12 12.01
C ILE A 236 -4.65 12.63 11.85
N ILE A 237 -3.81 13.27 11.05
CA ILE A 237 -3.85 14.73 10.86
C ILE A 237 -5.08 15.15 10.05
N GLU A 238 -5.44 14.37 9.02
CA GLU A 238 -6.64 14.59 8.21
C GLU A 238 -7.91 14.51 9.06
N ARG A 239 -8.01 13.48 9.90
CA ARG A 239 -9.14 13.31 10.83
C ARG A 239 -9.22 14.43 11.86
N LEU A 240 -8.08 14.87 12.42
CA LEU A 240 -8.04 16.02 13.32
C LEU A 240 -8.48 17.32 12.62
N SER A 241 -8.07 17.53 11.38
CA SER A 241 -8.47 18.66 10.54
C SER A 241 -10.00 18.69 10.37
N ASP A 242 -10.59 17.56 9.98
CA ASP A 242 -12.03 17.43 9.75
C ASP A 242 -12.83 17.62 11.06
N GLU A 243 -12.45 16.93 12.13
CA GLU A 243 -13.18 16.94 13.41
C GLU A 243 -13.11 18.29 14.12
N LEU A 244 -11.97 18.99 14.01
CA LEU A 244 -11.77 20.30 14.62
C LEU A 244 -12.21 21.45 13.71
N ASN A 245 -12.58 21.15 12.46
CA ASN A 245 -12.89 22.12 11.42
C ASN A 245 -11.77 23.15 11.24
N LEU A 246 -10.52 22.67 11.16
CA LEU A 246 -9.29 23.44 10.97
C LEU A 246 -8.56 22.95 9.74
N THR A 247 -7.95 23.87 9.01
CA THR A 247 -7.03 23.52 7.92
C THR A 247 -5.75 22.88 8.47
N ILE A 248 -5.06 22.12 7.64
CA ILE A 248 -3.75 21.53 8.00
C ILE A 248 -2.76 22.63 8.41
N GLN A 249 -2.80 23.81 7.77
CA GLN A 249 -1.92 24.93 8.12
C GLN A 249 -2.25 25.49 9.53
N GLU A 250 -3.51 25.61 9.88
CA GLU A 250 -3.92 26.04 11.23
C GLU A 250 -3.49 25.02 12.30
N LEU A 251 -3.57 23.71 12.01
CA LEU A 251 -3.02 22.68 12.91
C LEU A 251 -1.52 22.84 13.11
N ILE A 252 -0.77 23.13 12.03
CA ILE A 252 0.67 23.40 12.09
C ILE A 252 0.94 24.65 12.93
N ASP A 253 0.22 25.73 12.70
CA ASP A 253 0.41 26.99 13.41
C ASP A 253 0.13 26.85 14.92
N ILE A 254 -0.86 26.07 15.29
CA ILE A 254 -1.15 25.69 16.68
C ILE A 254 0.00 24.87 17.26
N SER A 255 0.46 23.85 16.53
CA SER A 255 1.54 22.97 16.96
C SER A 255 2.86 23.72 17.19
N ILE A 256 3.16 24.73 16.37
CA ILE A 256 4.36 25.55 16.52
C ILE A 256 4.30 26.42 17.79
N LYS A 257 3.12 26.95 18.12
CA LYS A 257 2.92 27.85 19.28
C LYS A 257 2.86 27.12 20.62
N GLU A 258 2.41 25.85 20.62
CA GLU A 258 2.36 25.04 21.82
C GLU A 258 3.77 24.54 22.19
N ASN A 259 4.11 24.45 23.47
CA ASN A 259 5.40 23.97 23.94
C ASN A 259 5.36 22.51 24.38
N GLU A 260 4.21 22.05 24.87
CA GLU A 260 4.07 20.71 25.45
C GLU A 260 3.55 19.70 24.43
N TYR A 261 4.04 18.48 24.50
CA TYR A 261 3.53 17.34 23.76
C TYR A 261 3.80 16.03 24.49
N ILE A 262 2.99 15.04 24.21
CA ILE A 262 3.10 13.68 24.77
C ILE A 262 3.14 12.70 23.60
N LEU A 263 4.19 11.88 23.53
CA LEU A 263 4.32 10.88 22.47
C LEU A 263 3.38 9.71 22.74
N PHE A 264 2.73 9.22 21.67
CA PHE A 264 1.92 8.01 21.68
C PHE A 264 2.28 7.11 20.48
N ASP A 265 1.87 5.84 20.54
CA ASP A 265 2.04 4.94 19.39
C ASP A 265 0.97 5.26 18.32
N VAL A 266 1.42 5.76 17.17
CA VAL A 266 0.51 6.09 16.05
C VAL A 266 -0.15 4.85 15.45
N ASN A 267 0.40 3.65 15.70
CA ASN A 267 -0.14 2.38 15.22
C ASN A 267 -1.08 1.72 16.23
N ASP A 268 -1.44 2.41 17.32
CA ASP A 268 -2.42 1.88 18.26
C ASP A 268 -3.75 1.57 17.56
N ASN A 269 -4.33 0.43 17.88
CA ASN A 269 -5.57 -0.04 17.24
C ASN A 269 -6.75 0.91 17.42
N SER A 270 -6.75 1.73 18.48
CA SER A 270 -7.77 2.76 18.69
C SER A 270 -7.78 3.84 17.60
N LEU A 271 -6.65 4.06 16.92
CA LEU A 271 -6.49 5.07 15.87
C LEU A 271 -6.83 4.57 14.46
N PHE A 272 -7.02 3.26 14.28
CA PHE A 272 -7.26 2.69 12.94
C PHE A 272 -8.55 3.19 12.29
N ASN A 273 -9.66 3.18 13.03
CA ASN A 273 -10.95 3.71 12.57
C ASN A 273 -11.82 4.14 13.76
N PRO A 274 -11.42 5.19 14.53
CA PRO A 274 -12.18 5.66 15.66
C PRO A 274 -13.44 6.41 15.23
N PHE A 275 -14.41 6.49 16.12
CA PHE A 275 -15.56 7.40 15.96
C PHE A 275 -15.07 8.87 15.99
N SER A 276 -14.23 9.19 16.98
CA SER A 276 -13.53 10.47 17.10
C SER A 276 -12.03 10.25 17.25
N MET A 277 -11.23 10.83 16.38
CA MET A 277 -9.77 10.80 16.46
C MET A 277 -9.28 11.65 17.63
N VAL A 278 -9.94 12.77 17.90
CA VAL A 278 -9.63 13.64 19.03
C VAL A 278 -9.76 12.89 20.34
N ASP A 279 -10.90 12.19 20.56
CA ASP A 279 -11.13 11.45 21.80
C ASP A 279 -10.17 10.24 21.93
N ALA A 280 -9.90 9.53 20.83
CA ALA A 280 -8.95 8.43 20.85
C ALA A 280 -7.54 8.89 21.27
N ILE A 281 -7.06 10.01 20.74
CA ILE A 281 -5.75 10.55 21.12
C ILE A 281 -5.78 11.09 22.56
N LYS A 282 -6.84 11.79 22.94
CA LYS A 282 -7.05 12.25 24.32
C LYS A 282 -6.90 11.12 25.35
N GLU A 283 -7.52 9.98 25.07
CA GLU A 283 -7.39 8.79 25.94
C GLU A 283 -5.95 8.27 25.99
N LEU A 284 -5.27 8.16 24.85
CA LEU A 284 -3.89 7.66 24.76
C LEU A 284 -2.89 8.54 25.51
N ILE A 285 -3.04 9.87 25.46
CA ILE A 285 -2.10 10.80 26.10
C ILE A 285 -2.59 11.27 27.48
N ASN A 286 -3.79 10.90 27.89
CA ASN A 286 -4.44 11.33 29.13
C ASN A 286 -4.41 12.87 29.28
N ASN A 287 -4.74 13.59 28.21
CA ASN A 287 -4.73 15.05 28.17
C ASN A 287 -5.83 15.55 27.22
N ASP A 288 -6.64 16.53 27.64
CA ASP A 288 -7.78 17.06 26.89
C ASP A 288 -7.52 18.41 26.22
N LYS A 289 -6.33 18.98 26.40
CA LYS A 289 -5.96 20.24 25.77
C LYS A 289 -5.74 20.06 24.28
N LYS A 290 -6.58 20.72 23.47
CA LYS A 290 -6.59 20.60 22.01
C LYS A 290 -5.22 20.85 21.38
N GLU A 291 -4.51 21.86 21.83
CA GLU A 291 -3.19 22.25 21.31
C GLU A 291 -2.15 21.16 21.57
N ILE A 292 -2.20 20.51 22.75
CA ILE A 292 -1.33 19.39 23.09
C ILE A 292 -1.64 18.16 22.24
N ILE A 293 -2.93 17.85 22.02
CA ILE A 293 -3.37 16.75 21.13
C ILE A 293 -2.81 16.95 19.72
N ILE A 294 -2.97 18.15 19.16
CA ILE A 294 -2.49 18.49 17.81
C ILE A 294 -0.96 18.34 17.73
N LYS A 295 -0.22 18.98 18.65
CA LYS A 295 1.24 18.90 18.65
C LYS A 295 1.74 17.48 18.85
N SER A 296 1.17 16.76 19.80
CA SER A 296 1.50 15.34 20.08
C SER A 296 1.37 14.48 18.82
N SER A 297 0.36 14.73 18.00
CA SER A 297 0.12 13.97 16.76
C SER A 297 1.25 14.15 15.74
N PHE A 298 1.69 15.39 15.48
CA PHE A 298 2.83 15.63 14.59
C PHE A 298 4.14 15.04 15.13
N HIS A 299 4.41 15.23 16.42
CA HIS A 299 5.60 14.70 17.06
C HIS A 299 5.62 13.16 17.09
N SER A 300 4.47 12.52 17.36
CA SER A 300 4.35 11.07 17.38
C SER A 300 4.53 10.46 15.99
N LEU A 301 4.02 11.11 14.93
CA LEU A 301 4.29 10.70 13.55
C LEU A 301 5.79 10.75 13.22
N ALA A 302 6.45 11.87 13.50
CA ALA A 302 7.89 12.00 13.24
C ALA A 302 8.73 11.03 14.08
N TYR A 303 8.33 10.80 15.33
CA TYR A 303 8.97 9.83 16.21
C TYR A 303 8.78 8.38 15.72
N SER A 304 7.62 8.06 15.15
CA SER A 304 7.39 6.73 14.56
C SER A 304 8.28 6.48 13.34
N TYR A 305 8.54 7.52 12.54
CA TYR A 305 9.50 7.43 11.43
C TYR A 305 10.93 7.18 11.92
N LYS A 306 11.34 7.87 13.00
CA LYS A 306 12.64 7.59 13.66
C LYS A 306 12.74 6.12 14.04
N LYS A 307 11.76 5.61 14.81
CA LYS A 307 11.75 4.21 15.23
C LYS A 307 11.86 3.25 14.05
N ALA A 308 11.08 3.46 13.01
CA ALA A 308 11.10 2.59 11.85
C ALA A 308 12.43 2.67 11.06
N ILE A 309 13.09 3.82 11.00
CA ILE A 309 14.44 3.92 10.42
C ILE A 309 15.46 3.15 11.28
N GLU A 310 15.43 3.28 12.60
CA GLU A 310 16.31 2.54 13.52
C GLU A 310 16.11 1.02 13.39
N GLU A 311 14.85 0.57 13.30
CA GLU A 311 14.51 -0.83 13.03
C GLU A 311 15.05 -1.30 11.68
N LEU A 312 14.91 -0.48 10.62
CA LEU A 312 15.43 -0.80 9.30
C LEU A 312 16.97 -0.89 9.30
N GLU A 313 17.64 -0.01 10.02
CA GLU A 313 19.09 -0.02 10.19
C GLU A 313 19.56 -1.30 10.91
N GLU A 314 18.83 -1.75 11.93
CA GLU A 314 19.09 -3.03 12.63
C GLU A 314 18.86 -4.22 11.69
N ILE A 315 17.74 -4.27 10.95
CA ILE A 315 17.43 -5.35 10.01
C ILE A 315 18.50 -5.49 8.94
N MET A 316 18.95 -4.36 8.39
CA MET A 316 19.89 -4.31 7.28
C MET A 316 21.35 -4.29 7.72
N ASN A 317 21.60 -4.17 9.04
CA ASN A 317 22.93 -3.95 9.63
C ASN A 317 23.69 -2.82 8.94
N LYS A 318 23.01 -1.68 8.71
CA LYS A 318 23.53 -0.54 7.93
C LYS A 318 22.93 0.77 8.42
N ASN A 319 23.77 1.81 8.56
CA ASN A 319 23.32 3.16 8.88
C ASN A 319 23.07 3.96 7.58
N TYR A 320 21.95 4.68 7.54
CA TYR A 320 21.57 5.54 6.42
C TYR A 320 21.82 7.01 6.77
N GLN A 321 22.20 7.83 5.80
CA GLN A 321 22.51 9.26 6.01
C GLN A 321 21.37 10.17 5.56
N GLU A 322 20.51 9.68 4.68
CA GLU A 322 19.42 10.46 4.11
C GLU A 322 18.14 9.62 3.98
N ILE A 323 17.01 10.30 3.90
CA ILE A 323 15.68 9.73 3.69
C ILE A 323 14.99 10.55 2.60
N VAL A 324 14.33 9.88 1.67
CA VAL A 324 13.48 10.52 0.66
C VAL A 324 12.03 10.42 1.10
N ILE A 325 11.32 11.55 1.15
CA ILE A 325 9.89 11.61 1.47
C ILE A 325 9.11 12.01 0.21
N VAL A 326 8.06 11.25 -0.10
CA VAL A 326 7.16 11.49 -1.24
C VAL A 326 5.70 11.41 -0.80
N GLY A 327 4.79 11.66 -1.73
CA GLY A 327 3.34 11.69 -1.45
C GLY A 327 2.87 12.99 -0.83
N GLY A 328 1.64 12.99 -0.32
CA GLY A 328 1.02 14.18 0.26
C GLY A 328 1.82 14.80 1.41
N GLY A 329 2.43 13.96 2.24
CA GLY A 329 3.24 14.38 3.38
C GLY A 329 4.52 15.11 2.99
N SER A 330 5.06 14.92 1.78
CA SER A 330 6.23 15.67 1.31
C SER A 330 5.96 17.18 1.21
N LYS A 331 4.70 17.57 1.14
CA LYS A 331 4.24 18.98 1.11
C LYS A 331 4.14 19.59 2.50
N ASN A 332 4.22 18.79 3.57
CA ASN A 332 4.14 19.23 4.95
C ASN A 332 5.54 19.53 5.51
N ASP A 333 6.01 20.75 5.31
CA ASP A 333 7.36 21.16 5.69
C ASP A 333 7.61 21.04 7.21
N TYR A 334 6.57 21.20 8.04
CA TYR A 334 6.69 21.04 9.50
C TYR A 334 6.96 19.58 9.89
N LEU A 335 6.20 18.64 9.33
CA LEU A 335 6.43 17.20 9.60
C LEU A 335 7.78 16.74 9.04
N ASN A 336 8.19 17.26 7.88
CA ASN A 336 9.50 16.95 7.29
C ASN A 336 10.65 17.46 8.18
N GLU A 337 10.51 18.65 8.75
CA GLU A 337 11.51 19.20 9.68
C GLU A 337 11.54 18.40 11.00
N LEU A 338 10.40 18.05 11.57
CA LEU A 338 10.34 17.15 12.74
C LEU A 338 11.01 15.81 12.43
N THR A 339 10.75 15.24 11.25
CA THR A 339 11.39 13.99 10.81
C THR A 339 12.90 14.13 10.75
N ARG A 340 13.41 15.23 10.20
CA ARG A 340 14.85 15.54 10.17
C ARG A 340 15.45 15.62 11.58
N VAL A 341 14.77 16.32 12.49
CA VAL A 341 15.22 16.48 13.87
C VAL A 341 15.23 15.15 14.62
N TYR A 342 14.15 14.39 14.56
CA TYR A 342 14.04 13.12 15.26
C TYR A 342 15.00 12.05 14.74
N THR A 343 15.16 11.94 13.41
CA THR A 343 16.03 10.93 12.79
C THR A 343 17.50 11.33 12.77
N ASN A 344 17.80 12.62 12.92
CA ASN A 344 19.13 13.19 12.71
C ASN A 344 19.72 12.84 11.32
N LYS A 345 18.86 12.78 10.29
CA LYS A 345 19.23 12.44 8.92
C LYS A 345 18.86 13.58 7.98
N LYS A 346 19.52 13.63 6.82
CA LYS A 346 19.09 14.51 5.74
C LYS A 346 17.75 14.04 5.20
N VAL A 347 16.76 14.94 5.16
CA VAL A 347 15.44 14.68 4.59
C VAL A 347 15.31 15.38 3.26
N ASN A 348 15.06 14.60 2.19
CA ASN A 348 14.81 15.07 0.84
C ASN A 348 13.31 14.90 0.53
N ALA A 349 12.51 15.92 0.77
CA ALA A 349 11.08 15.92 0.48
C ALA A 349 10.82 16.27 -1.00
N LEU A 350 10.38 15.30 -1.78
CA LEU A 350 10.09 15.46 -3.21
C LEU A 350 8.59 15.81 -3.38
N LYS A 351 8.30 17.08 -3.63
CA LYS A 351 6.93 17.60 -3.81
C LYS A 351 6.38 17.32 -5.21
N ILE A 352 6.36 16.04 -5.59
CA ILE A 352 5.92 15.55 -6.91
C ILE A 352 4.79 14.53 -6.75
N GLU A 353 3.99 14.36 -7.80
CA GLU A 353 3.00 13.29 -7.90
C GLU A 353 3.68 11.99 -8.33
N ALA A 354 4.45 11.38 -7.41
CA ALA A 354 5.38 10.30 -7.71
C ALA A 354 4.68 9.05 -8.26
N THR A 355 3.50 8.69 -7.77
CA THR A 355 2.71 7.55 -8.26
C THR A 355 2.33 7.76 -9.73
N ALA A 356 1.74 8.90 -10.07
CA ALA A 356 1.36 9.22 -11.44
C ALA A 356 2.59 9.29 -12.36
N LEU A 357 3.69 9.87 -11.90
CA LEU A 357 4.95 9.92 -12.64
C LEU A 357 5.49 8.51 -12.92
N GLY A 358 5.51 7.63 -11.93
CA GLY A 358 5.97 6.25 -12.07
C GLY A 358 5.11 5.45 -13.04
N ASN A 359 3.79 5.61 -12.97
CA ASN A 359 2.86 5.02 -13.92
C ASN A 359 3.19 5.46 -15.36
N ILE A 360 3.32 6.77 -15.61
CA ILE A 360 3.65 7.31 -16.93
C ILE A 360 5.03 6.84 -17.42
N LEU A 361 6.03 6.84 -16.56
CA LEU A 361 7.39 6.38 -16.91
C LEU A 361 7.39 4.90 -17.31
N ASN A 362 6.60 4.05 -16.63
CA ASN A 362 6.47 2.65 -17.00
C ASN A 362 5.72 2.47 -18.31
N GLN A 363 4.65 3.22 -18.59
CA GLN A 363 3.98 3.22 -19.90
C GLN A 363 4.98 3.56 -21.03
N ARG A 364 5.82 4.60 -20.84
CA ARG A 364 6.85 4.98 -21.80
C ARG A 364 7.92 3.91 -22.02
N LYS A 365 8.36 3.23 -20.95
CA LYS A 365 9.31 2.10 -21.06
C LYS A 365 8.70 0.98 -21.92
N ILE A 366 7.46 0.59 -21.65
CA ILE A 366 6.74 -0.46 -22.39
C ILE A 366 6.60 -0.07 -23.87
N ASP A 367 6.20 1.17 -24.17
CA ASP A 367 6.05 1.66 -25.55
C ASP A 367 7.39 1.61 -26.32
N ASN A 368 8.50 2.02 -25.69
CA ASN A 368 9.82 1.95 -26.27
C ASN A 368 10.28 0.51 -26.52
N GLU A 369 10.06 -0.40 -25.56
CA GLU A 369 10.38 -1.83 -25.69
C GLU A 369 9.58 -2.48 -26.82
N THR A 370 8.29 -2.13 -26.97
CA THR A 370 7.40 -2.65 -28.01
C THR A 370 7.79 -2.13 -29.42
N ARG A 371 8.31 -0.90 -29.54
CA ARG A 371 8.75 -0.33 -30.82
C ARG A 371 10.13 -0.82 -31.27
N SER A 372 10.92 -1.37 -30.35
CA SER A 372 12.28 -1.86 -30.62
C SER A 372 12.30 -3.35 -31.03
N ASN A 373 11.22 -4.06 -30.87
CA ASN A 373 10.97 -5.45 -31.30
C ASN A 373 10.15 -5.49 -32.60
#